data_aff105db93ebd467486ef6c6cb3882d8
#
_entry.id   aff105db93ebd467486ef6c6cb3882d8
#
_cell.length_a   1.000
_cell.length_b   1.000
_cell.length_c   1.000
_cell.angle_alpha   90.00
_cell.angle_beta   90.00
_cell.angle_gamma   90.00
#
_symmetry.space_group_name_H-M   'P 1'
#
loop_
_entity.id
_entity.type
_entity.pdbx_description
1 polymer ?
#
loop_
_entity_poly.entity_id
_entity_poly.type
_entity_poly.pdbx_seq_one_letter_code
_entity_poly.pdbx_strand_id
1 'polypeptide(L)'
;MAKRKIVIIGGGIAGLCACLKLAHQGYDVTLLEQAPYLGGKIRTLPVDDFEVDSGPTVFTMRWVFEELFKECDEDFHQHITTKPMPVLARHFWGKEQLDLFADKDLSAQAIREFSGKKQAELFLEFCRVSKKVYDALEPSYIRAQRPSFTSMMSQLGISGTRTLMGIGPFKNLWQSLEKFFPDPRLQQLFGRYATYCGSSPFLAPATLMLIAHVEMSGVWIIEGGMTQLPKTIAQLAQMRGACIRCGEHVKKIGLIDQKVSYVELASGEIIPADGIIFNGDIAAFSAGLLGQESELATPAMPTVPSLSAVTWSASIPANQLPLSHHNVFFDQDYTSEFTDIFEHKRLPSKPTVYLCAQSRTHTEPVLTPKEKILMLVNAPAIGDRPLAHQEIEACQHQVFSLLGASGLPINPASWEMVRTTPQDFHQLFPASKGALYGMATHGWMSSFQRPNSISNIKNLFLAGGSVHPGPGVPMASLSGRLAAATLMAHLPLTK
;
A
#
# COMPACT_ATOMS: atom_id res chain seq x y z
N MET A 1 -10.36 37.12 -11.32
CA MET A 1 -9.99 36.89 -9.91
C MET A 1 -8.69 36.11 -9.82
N ALA A 2 -7.80 36.39 -8.86
CA ALA A 2 -6.57 35.62 -8.71
C ALA A 2 -6.92 34.20 -8.22
N LYS A 3 -6.42 33.17 -8.91
CA LYS A 3 -6.58 31.80 -8.49
C LYS A 3 -5.79 31.54 -7.20
N ARG A 4 -6.29 30.68 -6.30
CA ARG A 4 -5.54 30.21 -5.13
C ARG A 4 -4.36 29.37 -5.57
N LYS A 5 -3.15 29.70 -5.12
CA LYS A 5 -1.92 28.96 -5.41
C LYS A 5 -1.74 27.81 -4.44
N ILE A 6 -1.79 26.60 -4.93
CA ILE A 6 -1.63 25.39 -4.13
C ILE A 6 -0.37 24.66 -4.56
N VAL A 7 0.49 24.36 -3.58
CA VAL A 7 1.67 23.51 -3.81
C VAL A 7 1.40 22.12 -3.25
N ILE A 8 1.70 21.10 -4.04
CA ILE A 8 1.65 19.70 -3.62
C ILE A 8 3.08 19.17 -3.58
N ILE A 9 3.52 18.71 -2.41
CA ILE A 9 4.87 18.15 -2.20
C ILE A 9 4.78 16.64 -2.25
N GLY A 10 5.35 16.02 -3.30
CA GLY A 10 5.38 14.59 -3.55
C GLY A 10 4.40 14.13 -4.63
N GLY A 11 4.95 13.53 -5.68
CA GLY A 11 4.24 13.00 -6.86
C GLY A 11 3.81 11.54 -6.72
N GLY A 12 3.61 11.04 -5.49
CA GLY A 12 2.98 9.74 -5.25
C GLY A 12 1.49 9.76 -5.58
N ILE A 13 0.84 8.59 -5.56
CA ILE A 13 -0.56 8.43 -6.00
C ILE A 13 -1.52 9.37 -5.27
N ALA A 14 -1.33 9.64 -3.98
CA ALA A 14 -2.20 10.54 -3.23
C ALA A 14 -2.03 12.01 -3.66
N GLY A 15 -0.77 12.46 -3.87
CA GLY A 15 -0.48 13.80 -4.37
C GLY A 15 -1.05 14.02 -5.77
N LEU A 16 -0.93 13.03 -6.65
CA LEU A 16 -1.48 13.08 -8.00
C LEU A 16 -3.01 13.13 -8.01
N CYS A 17 -3.68 12.32 -7.16
CA CYS A 17 -5.15 12.38 -7.03
C CYS A 17 -5.63 13.73 -6.49
N ALA A 18 -4.91 14.31 -5.51
CA ALA A 18 -5.20 15.65 -5.02
C ALA A 18 -4.96 16.72 -6.11
N CYS A 19 -3.87 16.59 -6.88
CA CYS A 19 -3.51 17.47 -7.98
C CYS A 19 -4.61 17.51 -9.05
N LEU A 20 -5.04 16.35 -9.54
CA LEU A 20 -6.11 16.25 -10.53
C LEU A 20 -7.39 16.89 -10.03
N LYS A 21 -7.81 16.57 -8.80
CA LYS A 21 -9.06 17.09 -8.21
C LYS A 21 -9.03 18.61 -8.05
N LEU A 22 -7.92 19.17 -7.56
CA LEU A 22 -7.78 20.61 -7.37
C LEU A 22 -7.67 21.38 -8.70
N ALA A 23 -6.90 20.86 -9.65
CA ALA A 23 -6.80 21.47 -10.99
C ALA A 23 -8.15 21.48 -11.71
N HIS A 24 -8.90 20.35 -11.62
CA HIS A 24 -10.26 20.27 -12.17
C HIS A 24 -11.20 21.34 -11.56
N GLN A 25 -11.06 21.63 -10.28
CA GLN A 25 -11.85 22.67 -9.60
C GLN A 25 -11.35 24.10 -9.85
N GLY A 26 -10.28 24.29 -10.65
CA GLY A 26 -9.80 25.60 -11.08
C GLY A 26 -8.76 26.27 -10.17
N TYR A 27 -8.18 25.55 -9.22
CA TYR A 27 -7.03 26.03 -8.44
C TYR A 27 -5.79 26.14 -9.32
N ASP A 28 -4.86 27.02 -8.96
CA ASP A 28 -3.51 27.12 -9.55
C ASP A 28 -2.60 26.13 -8.81
N VAL A 29 -2.37 24.96 -9.41
CA VAL A 29 -1.71 23.83 -8.73
C VAL A 29 -0.32 23.63 -9.28
N THR A 30 0.69 23.63 -8.40
CA THR A 30 2.06 23.19 -8.69
C THR A 30 2.37 21.95 -7.86
N LEU A 31 2.68 20.83 -8.54
CA LEU A 31 3.16 19.60 -7.90
C LEU A 31 4.67 19.49 -8.06
N LEU A 32 5.37 19.25 -6.96
CA LEU A 32 6.83 19.12 -6.86
C LEU A 32 7.18 17.71 -6.42
N GLU A 33 7.99 17.00 -7.21
CA GLU A 33 8.48 15.66 -6.94
C GLU A 33 10.00 15.63 -6.96
N GLN A 34 10.63 15.08 -5.93
CA GLN A 34 12.09 15.00 -5.84
C GLN A 34 12.72 14.00 -6.83
N ALA A 35 12.02 12.91 -7.11
CA ALA A 35 12.46 11.93 -8.08
C ALA A 35 12.31 12.45 -9.54
N PRO A 36 13.07 11.93 -10.50
CA PRO A 36 12.89 12.28 -11.92
C PRO A 36 11.62 11.68 -12.54
N TYR A 37 10.83 10.92 -11.77
CA TYR A 37 9.61 10.23 -12.20
C TYR A 37 8.49 10.35 -11.18
N LEU A 38 7.26 10.17 -11.64
CA LEU A 38 6.05 10.19 -10.82
C LEU A 38 5.64 8.78 -10.38
N GLY A 39 4.81 8.71 -9.33
CA GLY A 39 4.22 7.47 -8.82
C GLY A 39 4.65 7.10 -7.40
N GLY A 40 5.76 7.67 -6.93
CA GLY A 40 6.30 7.39 -5.60
C GLY A 40 6.62 5.90 -5.42
N LYS A 41 5.85 5.19 -4.58
CA LYS A 41 6.01 3.74 -4.36
C LYS A 41 5.55 2.88 -5.56
N ILE A 42 4.73 3.42 -6.46
CA ILE A 42 4.40 2.79 -7.76
C ILE A 42 5.52 3.14 -8.73
N ARG A 43 6.47 2.24 -8.89
CA ARG A 43 7.68 2.44 -9.69
C ARG A 43 8.06 1.18 -10.46
N THR A 44 8.83 1.34 -11.52
CA THR A 44 9.51 0.25 -12.22
C THR A 44 11.02 0.30 -11.97
N LEU A 45 11.67 -0.83 -12.19
CA LEU A 45 13.13 -0.92 -12.31
C LEU A 45 13.49 -1.58 -13.64
N PRO A 46 14.50 -1.06 -14.36
CA PRO A 46 15.04 -1.74 -15.53
C PRO A 46 15.78 -3.01 -15.09
N VAL A 47 15.42 -4.13 -15.69
CA VAL A 47 16.07 -5.42 -15.46
C VAL A 47 16.13 -6.14 -16.80
N ASP A 48 17.33 -6.34 -17.35
CA ASP A 48 17.51 -6.86 -18.69
C ASP A 48 16.70 -6.00 -19.71
N ASP A 49 15.92 -6.60 -20.58
CA ASP A 49 15.06 -5.91 -21.55
C ASP A 49 13.70 -5.46 -21.01
N PHE A 50 13.46 -5.57 -19.67
CA PHE A 50 12.16 -5.31 -19.06
C PHE A 50 12.17 -4.10 -18.13
N GLU A 51 11.02 -3.38 -18.13
CA GLU A 51 10.60 -2.54 -17.02
C GLU A 51 9.77 -3.39 -16.09
N VAL A 52 10.32 -3.74 -14.92
CA VAL A 52 9.68 -4.59 -13.90
C VAL A 52 8.98 -3.72 -12.88
N ASP A 53 7.66 -3.88 -12.68
CA ASP A 53 6.93 -3.23 -11.59
C ASP A 53 7.56 -3.64 -10.24
N SER A 54 8.15 -2.67 -9.54
CA SER A 54 8.98 -2.88 -8.33
C SER A 54 8.40 -2.17 -7.10
N GLY A 55 7.10 -2.02 -7.10
CA GLY A 55 6.28 -1.45 -6.04
C GLY A 55 5.06 -2.32 -5.74
N PRO A 56 3.91 -1.72 -5.40
CA PRO A 56 2.66 -2.45 -5.24
C PRO A 56 2.23 -3.08 -6.57
N THR A 57 1.84 -4.36 -6.52
CA THR A 57 1.45 -5.16 -7.69
C THR A 57 -0.01 -5.62 -7.65
N VAL A 58 -0.67 -5.51 -6.49
CA VAL A 58 -2.07 -5.94 -6.33
C VAL A 58 -2.99 -4.73 -6.50
N PHE A 59 -3.78 -4.70 -7.58
CA PHE A 59 -4.74 -3.65 -7.83
C PHE A 59 -6.15 -4.09 -7.43
N THR A 60 -6.66 -3.50 -6.35
CA THR A 60 -7.99 -3.75 -5.77
C THR A 60 -8.79 -2.46 -5.66
N MET A 61 -10.05 -2.53 -5.21
CA MET A 61 -10.91 -1.37 -4.97
C MET A 61 -10.90 -0.37 -6.15
N ARG A 62 -11.04 -0.90 -7.36
CA ARG A 62 -11.04 -0.11 -8.60
C ARG A 62 -12.03 1.06 -8.57
N TRP A 63 -13.15 0.89 -7.86
CA TRP A 63 -14.16 1.91 -7.66
C TRP A 63 -13.61 3.24 -7.09
N VAL A 64 -12.51 3.21 -6.32
CA VAL A 64 -11.87 4.42 -5.79
C VAL A 64 -11.38 5.33 -6.92
N PHE A 65 -10.85 4.72 -7.97
CA PHE A 65 -10.34 5.43 -9.15
C PHE A 65 -11.47 5.79 -10.11
N GLU A 66 -12.43 4.89 -10.31
CA GLU A 66 -13.64 5.16 -11.09
C GLU A 66 -14.38 6.41 -10.56
N GLU A 67 -14.51 6.53 -9.23
CA GLU A 67 -15.07 7.70 -8.59
C GLU A 67 -14.22 8.97 -8.79
N LEU A 68 -12.88 8.89 -8.63
CA LEU A 68 -12.00 10.04 -8.86
C LEU A 68 -12.14 10.57 -10.28
N PHE A 69 -12.11 9.67 -11.27
CA PHE A 69 -12.25 10.06 -12.68
C PHE A 69 -13.60 10.71 -12.93
N LYS A 70 -14.68 10.08 -12.44
CA LYS A 70 -16.04 10.64 -12.53
C LYS A 70 -16.17 12.02 -11.86
N GLU A 71 -15.57 12.22 -10.68
CA GLU A 71 -15.53 13.53 -10.00
C GLU A 71 -14.79 14.61 -10.79
N CYS A 72 -13.95 14.19 -11.77
CA CYS A 72 -13.20 15.06 -12.66
C CYS A 72 -13.73 15.03 -14.11
N ASP A 73 -14.98 14.64 -14.34
CA ASP A 73 -15.65 14.54 -15.65
C ASP A 73 -14.90 13.64 -16.65
N GLU A 74 -14.32 12.54 -16.16
CA GLU A 74 -13.61 11.55 -16.96
C GLU A 74 -14.19 10.14 -16.73
N ASP A 75 -13.98 9.24 -17.70
CA ASP A 75 -14.29 7.82 -17.57
C ASP A 75 -12.98 7.02 -17.40
N PHE A 76 -12.83 6.37 -16.25
CA PHE A 76 -11.67 5.54 -15.96
C PHE A 76 -11.38 4.50 -17.06
N HIS A 77 -12.43 3.88 -17.62
CA HIS A 77 -12.29 2.81 -18.60
C HIS A 77 -11.85 3.27 -19.99
N GLN A 78 -11.98 4.58 -20.28
CA GLN A 78 -11.45 5.17 -21.52
C GLN A 78 -9.94 5.41 -21.43
N HIS A 79 -9.39 5.50 -20.23
CA HIS A 79 -7.99 5.83 -20.00
C HIS A 79 -7.14 4.65 -19.54
N ILE A 80 -7.73 3.71 -18.81
CA ILE A 80 -7.02 2.60 -18.18
C ILE A 80 -7.75 1.29 -18.45
N THR A 81 -7.11 0.42 -19.23
CA THR A 81 -7.61 -0.93 -19.48
C THR A 81 -7.22 -1.84 -18.31
N THR A 82 -8.21 -2.54 -17.75
CA THR A 82 -8.01 -3.51 -16.67
C THR A 82 -8.57 -4.87 -17.02
N LYS A 83 -7.87 -5.93 -16.62
CA LYS A 83 -8.33 -7.32 -16.78
C LYS A 83 -8.60 -7.94 -15.41
N PRO A 84 -9.79 -8.50 -15.14
CA PRO A 84 -10.08 -9.17 -13.90
C PRO A 84 -9.26 -10.46 -13.78
N MET A 85 -8.84 -10.78 -12.58
CA MET A 85 -8.11 -12.00 -12.29
C MET A 85 -9.06 -13.07 -11.76
N PRO A 86 -9.20 -14.23 -12.42
CA PRO A 86 -10.02 -15.33 -11.91
C PRO A 86 -9.35 -16.04 -10.73
N VAL A 87 -8.02 -16.16 -10.72
CA VAL A 87 -7.22 -16.65 -9.58
C VAL A 87 -6.59 -15.45 -8.89
N LEU A 88 -6.99 -15.20 -7.64
CA LEU A 88 -6.50 -14.06 -6.84
C LEU A 88 -5.05 -14.28 -6.43
N ALA A 89 -4.73 -15.47 -5.93
CA ALA A 89 -3.38 -15.86 -5.61
C ALA A 89 -3.26 -17.38 -5.47
N ARG A 90 -2.08 -17.91 -5.78
CA ARG A 90 -1.67 -19.30 -5.52
C ARG A 90 -0.80 -19.32 -4.27
N HIS A 91 -1.11 -20.25 -3.35
CA HIS A 91 -0.43 -20.38 -2.07
C HIS A 91 0.26 -21.74 -1.98
N PHE A 92 1.48 -21.76 -1.42
CA PHE A 92 2.31 -22.96 -1.33
C PHE A 92 2.75 -23.22 0.11
N TRP A 93 2.70 -24.50 0.52
CA TRP A 93 3.29 -25.06 1.73
C TRP A 93 4.14 -26.29 1.34
N GLY A 94 5.41 -26.06 1.04
CA GLY A 94 6.22 -27.06 0.36
C GLY A 94 5.59 -27.42 -0.99
N LYS A 95 5.28 -28.70 -1.21
CA LYS A 95 4.66 -29.18 -2.46
C LYS A 95 3.14 -29.05 -2.49
N GLU A 96 2.50 -28.77 -1.37
CA GLU A 96 1.05 -28.54 -1.32
C GLU A 96 0.73 -27.14 -1.81
N GLN A 97 -0.35 -27.02 -2.58
CA GLN A 97 -0.80 -25.72 -3.09
C GLN A 97 -2.30 -25.54 -2.94
N LEU A 98 -2.71 -24.27 -2.83
CA LEU A 98 -4.10 -23.85 -2.80
C LEU A 98 -4.27 -22.56 -3.62
N ASP A 99 -5.18 -22.58 -4.58
CA ASP A 99 -5.59 -21.40 -5.32
C ASP A 99 -6.79 -20.74 -4.65
N LEU A 100 -6.73 -19.43 -4.43
CA LEU A 100 -7.91 -18.62 -4.14
C LEU A 100 -8.41 -17.98 -5.42
N PHE A 101 -9.70 -18.09 -5.66
CA PHE A 101 -10.40 -17.56 -6.83
C PHE A 101 -11.19 -16.31 -6.47
N ALA A 102 -11.46 -15.46 -7.46
CA ALA A 102 -12.42 -14.36 -7.32
C ALA A 102 -13.84 -14.88 -7.05
N ASP A 103 -14.17 -16.05 -7.59
CA ASP A 103 -15.38 -16.79 -7.26
C ASP A 103 -15.22 -17.51 -5.91
N LYS A 104 -16.09 -17.16 -4.95
CA LYS A 104 -16.05 -17.72 -3.58
C LYS A 104 -16.42 -19.21 -3.53
N ASP A 105 -17.27 -19.68 -4.44
CA ASP A 105 -17.68 -21.08 -4.45
C ASP A 105 -16.57 -21.96 -5.01
N LEU A 106 -15.82 -21.48 -6.02
CA LEU A 106 -14.60 -22.12 -6.49
C LEU A 106 -13.51 -22.14 -5.41
N SER A 107 -13.33 -21.06 -4.67
CA SER A 107 -12.41 -21.01 -3.52
C SER A 107 -12.83 -21.99 -2.42
N ALA A 108 -14.13 -22.07 -2.12
CA ALA A 108 -14.65 -23.03 -1.14
C ALA A 108 -14.46 -24.48 -1.59
N GLN A 109 -14.63 -24.76 -2.89
CA GLN A 109 -14.34 -26.09 -3.45
C GLN A 109 -12.86 -26.42 -3.31
N ALA A 110 -11.95 -25.52 -3.69
CA ALA A 110 -10.51 -25.74 -3.57
C ALA A 110 -10.10 -25.96 -2.09
N ILE A 111 -10.65 -25.20 -1.15
CA ILE A 111 -10.42 -25.39 0.29
C ILE A 111 -11.00 -26.73 0.76
N ARG A 112 -12.13 -27.17 0.23
CA ARG A 112 -12.72 -28.48 0.54
C ARG A 112 -11.79 -29.64 0.15
N GLU A 113 -11.19 -29.53 -1.01
CA GLU A 113 -10.24 -30.53 -1.52
C GLU A 113 -8.93 -30.51 -0.73
N PHE A 114 -8.46 -29.32 -0.36
CA PHE A 114 -7.21 -29.09 0.36
C PHE A 114 -7.29 -29.42 1.86
N SER A 115 -8.39 -29.07 2.53
CA SER A 115 -8.48 -29.07 4.01
C SER A 115 -9.82 -29.62 4.56
N GLY A 116 -10.70 -30.10 3.68
CA GLY A 116 -11.93 -30.80 4.03
C GLY A 116 -13.18 -29.90 4.09
N LYS A 117 -14.35 -30.56 4.09
CA LYS A 117 -15.69 -29.93 3.98
C LYS A 117 -15.93 -28.87 5.05
N LYS A 118 -15.58 -29.15 6.31
CA LYS A 118 -15.79 -28.20 7.42
C LYS A 118 -15.02 -26.90 7.24
N GLN A 119 -13.80 -26.97 6.71
CA GLN A 119 -13.00 -25.77 6.44
C GLN A 119 -13.61 -24.91 5.33
N ALA A 120 -14.17 -25.53 4.29
CA ALA A 120 -14.90 -24.80 3.23
C ALA A 120 -16.14 -24.07 3.77
N GLU A 121 -16.92 -24.72 4.63
CA GLU A 121 -18.09 -24.09 5.28
C GLU A 121 -17.67 -22.90 6.15
N LEU A 122 -16.61 -23.04 6.96
CA LEU A 122 -16.07 -21.97 7.79
C LEU A 122 -15.46 -20.83 6.96
N PHE A 123 -14.85 -21.12 5.81
CA PHE A 123 -14.38 -20.11 4.86
C PHE A 123 -15.54 -19.25 4.33
N LEU A 124 -16.65 -19.85 3.93
CA LEU A 124 -17.83 -19.08 3.48
C LEU A 124 -18.38 -18.19 4.60
N GLU A 125 -18.40 -18.69 5.84
CA GLU A 125 -18.78 -17.89 7.01
C GLU A 125 -17.77 -16.75 7.25
N PHE A 126 -16.47 -17.01 7.14
CA PHE A 126 -15.44 -15.98 7.24
C PHE A 126 -15.62 -14.89 6.18
N CYS A 127 -15.90 -15.25 4.92
CA CYS A 127 -16.19 -14.28 3.85
C CYS A 127 -17.41 -13.42 4.19
N ARG A 128 -18.48 -14.04 4.73
CA ARG A 128 -19.69 -13.32 5.15
C ARG A 128 -19.42 -12.33 6.27
N VAL A 129 -18.61 -12.71 7.27
CA VAL A 129 -18.22 -11.84 8.38
C VAL A 129 -17.30 -10.71 7.89
N SER A 130 -16.28 -11.03 7.09
CA SER A 130 -15.35 -10.04 6.52
C SER A 130 -16.09 -8.97 5.70
N LYS A 131 -17.10 -9.38 4.91
CA LYS A 131 -17.97 -8.44 4.19
C LYS A 131 -18.73 -7.53 5.14
N LYS A 132 -19.35 -8.06 6.19
CA LYS A 132 -20.08 -7.25 7.17
C LYS A 132 -19.18 -6.23 7.88
N VAL A 133 -17.93 -6.61 8.19
CA VAL A 133 -16.94 -5.69 8.76
C VAL A 133 -16.59 -4.59 7.76
N TYR A 134 -16.38 -4.93 6.49
CA TYR A 134 -16.13 -3.96 5.44
C TYR A 134 -17.31 -2.99 5.28
N ASP A 135 -18.54 -3.51 5.12
CA ASP A 135 -19.76 -2.71 4.94
C ASP A 135 -19.99 -1.73 6.12
N ALA A 136 -19.57 -2.11 7.33
CA ALA A 136 -19.64 -1.26 8.51
C ALA A 136 -18.57 -0.16 8.51
N LEU A 137 -17.33 -0.50 8.14
CA LEU A 137 -16.18 0.41 8.27
C LEU A 137 -15.95 1.29 7.03
N GLU A 138 -16.42 0.88 5.86
CA GLU A 138 -16.21 1.66 4.64
C GLU A 138 -16.82 3.07 4.75
N PRO A 139 -18.12 3.27 5.06
CA PRO A 139 -18.69 4.60 5.18
C PRO A 139 -18.24 5.35 6.45
N SER A 140 -18.11 4.63 7.57
CA SER A 140 -17.91 5.26 8.89
C SER A 140 -16.44 5.54 9.23
N TYR A 141 -15.51 4.86 8.54
CA TYR A 141 -14.08 4.98 8.78
C TYR A 141 -13.32 5.29 7.48
N ILE A 142 -13.38 4.42 6.47
CA ILE A 142 -12.52 4.53 5.26
C ILE A 142 -12.79 5.84 4.50
N ARG A 143 -14.06 6.21 4.30
CA ARG A 143 -14.48 7.44 3.60
C ARG A 143 -14.55 8.67 4.49
N ALA A 144 -14.46 8.51 5.81
CA ALA A 144 -14.61 9.61 6.75
C ALA A 144 -13.40 10.56 6.69
N GLN A 145 -13.62 11.87 6.66
CA GLN A 145 -12.53 12.87 6.68
C GLN A 145 -11.75 12.86 8.00
N ARG A 146 -12.46 12.65 9.12
CA ARG A 146 -11.91 12.69 10.48
C ARG A 146 -12.55 11.59 11.32
N PRO A 147 -12.19 10.32 11.08
CA PRO A 147 -12.76 9.27 11.89
C PRO A 147 -12.26 9.38 13.32
N SER A 148 -13.20 9.29 14.26
CA SER A 148 -12.92 9.05 15.67
C SER A 148 -13.70 7.82 16.10
N PHE A 149 -13.27 7.18 17.19
CA PHE A 149 -14.01 6.03 17.72
C PHE A 149 -15.47 6.38 18.02
N THR A 150 -15.72 7.55 18.62
CA THR A 150 -17.06 8.02 18.94
C THR A 150 -17.91 8.32 17.71
N SER A 151 -17.34 9.02 16.69
CA SER A 151 -18.07 9.30 15.45
C SER A 151 -18.35 8.03 14.65
N MET A 152 -17.42 7.10 14.61
CA MET A 152 -17.61 5.79 13.98
C MET A 152 -18.74 5.02 14.68
N MET A 153 -18.70 4.90 16.02
CA MET A 153 -19.73 4.19 16.78
C MET A 153 -21.12 4.80 16.58
N SER A 154 -21.23 6.13 16.49
CA SER A 154 -22.52 6.79 16.25
C SER A 154 -23.07 6.50 14.83
N GLN A 155 -22.21 6.35 13.83
CA GLN A 155 -22.59 6.07 12.43
C GLN A 155 -22.92 4.58 12.19
N LEU A 156 -22.27 3.67 12.93
CA LEU A 156 -22.45 2.23 12.78
C LEU A 156 -23.87 1.75 13.07
N GLY A 157 -24.61 2.46 13.92
CA GLY A 157 -25.91 2.02 14.40
C GLY A 157 -25.82 0.68 15.16
N ILE A 158 -26.99 0.11 15.48
CA ILE A 158 -27.07 -1.14 16.27
C ILE A 158 -26.46 -2.33 15.52
N SER A 159 -26.71 -2.44 14.22
CA SER A 159 -26.26 -3.57 13.40
C SER A 159 -24.73 -3.59 13.24
N GLY A 160 -24.12 -2.45 12.90
CA GLY A 160 -22.66 -2.34 12.75
C GLY A 160 -21.93 -2.55 14.07
N THR A 161 -22.44 -1.96 15.16
CA THR A 161 -21.92 -2.17 16.52
C THR A 161 -21.95 -3.65 16.89
N ARG A 162 -23.07 -4.34 16.66
CA ARG A 162 -23.20 -5.78 16.91
C ARG A 162 -22.21 -6.61 16.09
N THR A 163 -21.97 -6.21 14.83
CA THR A 163 -20.97 -6.87 13.96
C THR A 163 -19.57 -6.74 14.57
N LEU A 164 -19.13 -5.52 14.91
CA LEU A 164 -17.80 -5.30 15.48
C LEU A 164 -17.62 -6.00 16.85
N MET A 165 -18.64 -5.97 17.70
CA MET A 165 -18.60 -6.71 18.98
C MET A 165 -18.52 -8.22 18.76
N GLY A 166 -19.18 -8.76 17.73
CA GLY A 166 -19.17 -10.19 17.40
C GLY A 166 -17.82 -10.75 16.99
N ILE A 167 -16.97 -9.96 16.31
CA ILE A 167 -15.60 -10.35 15.96
C ILE A 167 -14.62 -10.26 17.15
N GLY A 168 -15.00 -9.58 18.22
CA GLY A 168 -14.14 -9.31 19.38
C GLY A 168 -13.17 -8.16 19.09
N PRO A 169 -13.61 -6.90 19.25
CA PRO A 169 -12.84 -5.71 18.82
C PRO A 169 -11.49 -5.57 19.52
N PHE A 170 -11.32 -6.24 20.67
CA PHE A 170 -10.04 -6.25 21.42
C PHE A 170 -9.15 -7.45 21.09
N LYS A 171 -9.60 -8.37 20.20
CA LYS A 171 -8.78 -9.49 19.74
C LYS A 171 -7.89 -9.06 18.60
N ASN A 172 -6.73 -9.69 18.49
CA ASN A 172 -5.91 -9.58 17.29
C ASN A 172 -6.48 -10.45 16.15
N LEU A 173 -5.98 -10.21 14.94
CA LEU A 173 -6.43 -10.92 13.75
C LEU A 173 -6.21 -12.44 13.89
N TRP A 174 -5.04 -12.87 14.36
CA TRP A 174 -4.69 -14.28 14.50
C TRP A 174 -5.67 -15.02 15.42
N GLN A 175 -5.91 -14.51 16.62
CA GLN A 175 -6.90 -15.05 17.57
C GLN A 175 -8.33 -15.15 17.00
N SER A 176 -8.66 -14.27 16.06
CA SER A 176 -9.96 -14.32 15.38
C SER A 176 -9.98 -15.37 14.29
N LEU A 177 -8.86 -15.56 13.58
CA LEU A 177 -8.73 -16.59 12.52
C LEU A 177 -8.76 -18.00 13.10
N GLU A 178 -8.22 -18.24 14.30
CA GLU A 178 -8.28 -19.55 14.97
C GLU A 178 -9.72 -20.08 15.13
N LYS A 179 -10.71 -19.18 15.22
CA LYS A 179 -12.12 -19.58 15.30
C LYS A 179 -12.70 -20.05 13.97
N PHE A 180 -12.21 -19.49 12.85
CA PHE A 180 -12.68 -19.84 11.51
C PHE A 180 -11.89 -21.01 10.93
N PHE A 181 -10.59 -21.08 11.23
CA PHE A 181 -9.67 -22.00 10.56
C PHE A 181 -8.89 -22.85 11.59
N PRO A 182 -9.38 -24.07 11.93
CA PRO A 182 -8.58 -25.07 12.62
C PRO A 182 -7.29 -25.49 11.88
N ASP A 183 -7.28 -25.42 10.55
CA ASP A 183 -6.08 -25.69 9.75
C ASP A 183 -5.11 -24.50 9.82
N PRO A 184 -3.87 -24.70 10.34
CA PRO A 184 -2.90 -23.61 10.49
C PRO A 184 -2.47 -22.99 9.15
N ARG A 185 -2.55 -23.74 8.04
CA ARG A 185 -2.22 -23.23 6.70
C ARG A 185 -3.21 -22.14 6.28
N LEU A 186 -4.50 -22.33 6.58
CA LEU A 186 -5.52 -21.31 6.32
C LEU A 186 -5.39 -20.12 7.27
N GLN A 187 -4.95 -20.33 8.53
CA GLN A 187 -4.62 -19.22 9.43
C GLN A 187 -3.47 -18.37 8.87
N GLN A 188 -2.40 -19.00 8.36
CA GLN A 188 -1.29 -18.29 7.69
C GLN A 188 -1.79 -17.50 6.48
N LEU A 189 -2.58 -18.14 5.60
CA LEU A 189 -3.10 -17.53 4.39
C LEU A 189 -3.88 -16.25 4.71
N PHE A 190 -4.85 -16.32 5.61
CA PHE A 190 -5.69 -15.16 5.96
C PHE A 190 -5.01 -14.21 6.95
N GLY A 191 -4.07 -14.69 7.76
CA GLY A 191 -3.22 -13.87 8.63
C GLY A 191 -2.31 -12.93 7.83
N ARG A 192 -1.85 -13.37 6.65
CA ARG A 192 -1.03 -12.57 5.75
C ARG A 192 -1.66 -11.21 5.40
N TYR A 193 -2.97 -11.08 5.43
CA TYR A 193 -3.62 -9.80 5.15
C TYR A 193 -3.23 -8.68 6.10
N ALA A 194 -2.72 -8.97 7.30
CA ALA A 194 -2.14 -7.94 8.16
C ALA A 194 -0.93 -7.23 7.53
N THR A 195 -0.16 -7.93 6.69
CA THR A 195 1.02 -7.37 6.02
C THR A 195 0.66 -6.32 4.96
N TYR A 196 -0.56 -6.33 4.42
CA TYR A 196 -1.06 -5.26 3.54
C TYR A 196 -1.13 -3.89 4.23
N CYS A 197 -1.23 -3.90 5.56
CA CYS A 197 -1.14 -2.71 6.40
C CYS A 197 0.21 -2.60 7.13
N GLY A 198 1.20 -3.36 6.70
CA GLY A 198 2.55 -3.33 7.27
C GLY A 198 2.63 -3.84 8.71
N SER A 199 1.81 -4.83 9.09
CA SER A 199 1.60 -5.24 10.47
C SER A 199 1.76 -6.74 10.68
N SER A 200 2.04 -7.15 11.91
CA SER A 200 2.01 -8.55 12.32
C SER A 200 0.56 -9.01 12.53
N PRO A 201 0.15 -10.19 12.03
CA PRO A 201 -1.18 -10.74 12.30
C PRO A 201 -1.43 -11.03 13.79
N PHE A 202 -0.36 -11.24 14.56
CA PHE A 202 -0.39 -11.48 16.00
C PHE A 202 -0.65 -10.22 16.82
N LEU A 203 -0.49 -9.03 16.23
CA LEU A 203 -0.64 -7.72 16.88
C LEU A 203 -1.70 -6.85 16.21
N ALA A 204 -2.02 -7.10 14.96
CA ALA A 204 -3.01 -6.35 14.19
C ALA A 204 -4.44 -6.60 14.69
N PRO A 205 -5.36 -5.61 14.66
CA PRO A 205 -6.72 -5.80 15.12
C PRO A 205 -7.52 -6.75 14.21
N ALA A 206 -8.47 -7.47 14.79
CA ALA A 206 -9.34 -8.41 14.08
C ALA A 206 -10.11 -7.77 12.90
N THR A 207 -10.36 -6.46 12.97
CA THR A 207 -11.04 -5.71 11.89
C THR A 207 -10.31 -5.80 10.55
N LEU A 208 -8.99 -6.08 10.53
CA LEU A 208 -8.22 -6.25 9.27
C LEU A 208 -8.67 -7.47 8.46
N MET A 209 -9.54 -8.35 8.99
CA MET A 209 -10.20 -9.38 8.18
C MET A 209 -10.99 -8.80 7.00
N LEU A 210 -11.39 -7.51 7.06
CA LEU A 210 -12.05 -6.83 5.93
C LEU A 210 -11.22 -6.88 4.64
N ILE A 211 -9.88 -7.00 4.73
CA ILE A 211 -8.99 -7.07 3.57
C ILE A 211 -9.28 -8.32 2.74
N ALA A 212 -9.67 -9.43 3.38
CA ALA A 212 -10.13 -10.61 2.67
C ALA A 212 -11.34 -10.29 1.78
N HIS A 213 -12.30 -9.50 2.27
CA HIS A 213 -13.42 -9.06 1.45
C HIS A 213 -12.99 -8.15 0.30
N VAL A 214 -12.05 -7.24 0.54
CA VAL A 214 -11.51 -6.35 -0.48
C VAL A 214 -10.89 -7.16 -1.63
N GLU A 215 -10.05 -8.14 -1.33
CA GLU A 215 -9.40 -8.99 -2.33
C GLU A 215 -10.43 -9.88 -3.05
N MET A 216 -11.35 -10.50 -2.31
CA MET A 216 -12.46 -11.31 -2.86
C MET A 216 -13.47 -10.52 -3.72
N SER A 217 -13.50 -9.19 -3.57
CA SER A 217 -14.34 -8.32 -4.40
C SER A 217 -13.73 -8.03 -5.77
N GLY A 218 -12.49 -8.46 -5.97
CA GLY A 218 -11.78 -8.45 -7.24
C GLY A 218 -10.37 -7.91 -7.14
N VAL A 219 -9.51 -8.51 -7.93
CA VAL A 219 -8.15 -8.09 -8.25
C VAL A 219 -8.07 -7.93 -9.75
N TRP A 220 -7.42 -6.88 -10.20
CA TRP A 220 -7.27 -6.58 -11.63
C TRP A 220 -5.80 -6.40 -11.99
N ILE A 221 -5.46 -6.73 -13.23
CA ILE A 221 -4.20 -6.36 -13.86
C ILE A 221 -4.45 -5.08 -14.68
N ILE A 222 -3.59 -4.09 -14.54
CA ILE A 222 -3.56 -2.90 -15.40
C ILE A 222 -2.69 -3.22 -16.62
N GLU A 223 -3.24 -3.08 -17.83
CA GLU A 223 -2.44 -3.22 -19.06
C GLU A 223 -1.33 -2.17 -19.10
N GLY A 224 -0.11 -2.60 -19.38
CA GLY A 224 1.07 -1.74 -19.32
C GLY A 224 1.67 -1.55 -17.93
N GLY A 225 1.14 -2.26 -16.91
CA GLY A 225 1.64 -2.27 -15.53
C GLY A 225 1.07 -1.17 -14.64
N MET A 226 1.42 -1.25 -13.36
CA MET A 226 0.87 -0.35 -12.33
C MET A 226 1.21 1.13 -12.56
N THR A 227 2.31 1.43 -13.24
CA THR A 227 2.74 2.82 -13.51
C THR A 227 1.83 3.57 -14.49
N GLN A 228 0.95 2.87 -15.23
CA GLN A 228 -0.04 3.53 -16.08
C GLN A 228 -1.00 4.40 -15.24
N LEU A 229 -1.30 3.99 -14.02
CA LEU A 229 -2.22 4.72 -13.14
C LEU A 229 -1.70 6.12 -12.78
N PRO A 230 -0.51 6.30 -12.15
CA PRO A 230 0.01 7.64 -11.86
C PRO A 230 0.31 8.45 -13.13
N LYS A 231 0.75 7.83 -14.24
CA LYS A 231 0.99 8.52 -15.51
C LYS A 231 -0.30 9.14 -16.06
N THR A 232 -1.38 8.38 -16.10
CA THR A 232 -2.68 8.85 -16.60
C THR A 232 -3.24 9.97 -15.72
N ILE A 233 -3.19 9.83 -14.40
CA ILE A 233 -3.69 10.87 -13.48
C ILE A 233 -2.87 12.17 -13.65
N ALA A 234 -1.54 12.07 -13.80
CA ALA A 234 -0.69 13.22 -14.04
C ALA A 234 -1.03 13.94 -15.37
N GLN A 235 -1.22 13.18 -16.43
CA GLN A 235 -1.60 13.73 -17.75
C GLN A 235 -2.95 14.47 -17.66
N LEU A 236 -3.95 13.87 -17.03
CA LEU A 236 -5.24 14.52 -16.83
C LEU A 236 -5.14 15.79 -15.98
N ALA A 237 -4.29 15.79 -14.93
CA ALA A 237 -4.04 17.00 -14.13
C ALA A 237 -3.39 18.11 -14.96
N GLN A 238 -2.39 17.78 -15.78
CA GLN A 238 -1.71 18.73 -16.69
C GLN A 238 -2.67 19.30 -17.74
N MET A 239 -3.54 18.47 -18.33
CA MET A 239 -4.57 18.92 -19.28
C MET A 239 -5.54 19.93 -18.62
N ARG A 240 -5.68 19.92 -17.31
CA ARG A 240 -6.46 20.88 -16.51
C ARG A 240 -5.65 22.07 -15.99
N GLY A 241 -4.40 22.20 -16.45
CA GLY A 241 -3.54 23.35 -16.16
C GLY A 241 -2.67 23.19 -14.91
N ALA A 242 -2.57 21.99 -14.30
CA ALA A 242 -1.60 21.77 -13.24
C ALA A 242 -0.17 21.82 -13.78
N CYS A 243 0.73 22.48 -13.05
CA CYS A 243 2.17 22.44 -13.29
C CYS A 243 2.78 21.30 -12.49
N ILE A 244 3.39 20.31 -13.16
CA ILE A 244 4.08 19.17 -12.52
C ILE A 244 5.57 19.27 -12.82
N ARG A 245 6.38 19.33 -11.76
CA ARG A 245 7.82 19.45 -11.82
C ARG A 245 8.48 18.27 -11.11
N CYS A 246 9.23 17.45 -11.83
CA CYS A 246 10.06 16.35 -11.29
C CYS A 246 11.51 16.81 -11.12
N GLY A 247 12.26 16.14 -10.24
CA GLY A 247 13.64 16.51 -9.88
C GLY A 247 13.73 17.70 -8.93
N GLU A 248 12.61 18.08 -8.30
CA GLU A 248 12.52 19.27 -7.45
C GLU A 248 12.42 18.89 -5.97
N HIS A 249 13.51 19.05 -5.26
CA HIS A 249 13.56 18.76 -3.83
C HIS A 249 13.12 19.99 -3.00
N VAL A 250 12.02 19.85 -2.28
CA VAL A 250 11.56 20.87 -1.32
C VAL A 250 12.37 20.74 -0.03
N LYS A 251 13.11 21.80 0.29
CA LYS A 251 13.98 21.89 1.47
C LYS A 251 13.27 22.48 2.68
N LYS A 252 12.30 23.39 2.44
CA LYS A 252 11.62 24.11 3.53
C LYS A 252 10.18 24.45 3.16
N ILE A 253 9.29 24.34 4.14
CA ILE A 253 7.98 24.97 4.15
C ILE A 253 8.10 26.26 4.96
N GLY A 254 7.91 27.40 4.28
CA GLY A 254 7.99 28.72 4.93
C GLY A 254 6.66 29.15 5.51
N LEU A 255 6.70 29.64 6.76
CA LEU A 255 5.53 30.11 7.48
C LEU A 255 5.59 31.63 7.69
N ILE A 256 4.43 32.29 7.62
CA ILE A 256 4.21 33.66 8.09
C ILE A 256 3.00 33.62 9.02
N ASP A 257 3.12 34.12 10.24
CA ASP A 257 2.06 34.11 11.26
C ASP A 257 1.46 32.72 11.49
N GLN A 258 2.33 31.71 11.61
CA GLN A 258 1.98 30.27 11.78
C GLN A 258 1.12 29.68 10.65
N LYS A 259 1.12 30.30 9.50
CA LYS A 259 0.41 29.88 8.31
C LYS A 259 1.40 29.64 7.17
N VAL A 260 1.20 28.60 6.35
CA VAL A 260 2.02 28.40 5.15
C VAL A 260 1.97 29.61 4.23
N SER A 261 3.10 29.97 3.66
CA SER A 261 3.25 31.10 2.74
C SER A 261 4.02 30.74 1.47
N TYR A 262 5.00 29.85 1.55
CA TYR A 262 5.82 29.43 0.41
C TYR A 262 6.48 28.08 0.67
N VAL A 263 7.05 27.49 -0.37
CA VAL A 263 8.05 26.44 -0.28
C VAL A 263 9.37 26.95 -0.83
N GLU A 264 10.50 26.48 -0.26
CA GLU A 264 11.85 26.74 -0.75
C GLU A 264 12.42 25.43 -1.31
N LEU A 265 12.87 25.45 -2.54
CA LEU A 265 13.54 24.32 -3.19
C LEU A 265 15.02 24.25 -2.78
N ALA A 266 15.65 23.10 -2.99
CA ALA A 266 17.10 22.94 -2.80
C ALA A 266 17.92 23.85 -3.72
N SER A 267 17.37 24.27 -4.87
CA SER A 267 17.95 25.27 -5.78
C SER A 267 17.97 26.68 -5.22
N GLY A 268 17.22 26.96 -4.15
CA GLY A 268 16.99 28.30 -3.60
C GLY A 268 15.75 29.01 -4.19
N GLU A 269 15.06 28.41 -5.15
CA GLU A 269 13.81 28.97 -5.69
C GLU A 269 12.72 28.98 -4.62
N ILE A 270 12.02 30.10 -4.52
CA ILE A 270 10.87 30.29 -3.61
C ILE A 270 9.59 30.28 -4.42
N ILE A 271 8.68 29.35 -4.09
CA ILE A 271 7.38 29.21 -4.74
C ILE A 271 6.28 29.62 -3.74
N PRO A 272 5.55 30.72 -3.98
CA PRO A 272 4.47 31.16 -3.10
C PRO A 272 3.31 30.16 -3.06
N ALA A 273 2.70 29.96 -1.88
CA ALA A 273 1.58 29.06 -1.70
C ALA A 273 0.53 29.62 -0.72
N ASP A 274 -0.75 29.63 -1.12
CA ASP A 274 -1.89 29.88 -0.23
C ASP A 274 -2.21 28.68 0.66
N GLY A 275 -1.89 27.46 0.15
CA GLY A 275 -2.05 26.20 0.83
C GLY A 275 -1.08 25.15 0.29
N ILE A 276 -0.72 24.20 1.15
CA ILE A 276 0.20 23.09 0.81
C ILE A 276 -0.47 21.76 1.13
N ILE A 277 -0.34 20.78 0.22
CA ILE A 277 -0.61 19.37 0.53
C ILE A 277 0.73 18.63 0.55
N PHE A 278 1.06 18.02 1.68
CA PHE A 278 2.25 17.19 1.82
C PHE A 278 1.89 15.71 1.61
N ASN A 279 2.51 15.09 0.60
CA ASN A 279 2.35 13.68 0.24
C ASN A 279 3.67 12.90 0.36
N GLY A 280 4.49 13.22 1.33
CA GLY A 280 5.62 12.40 1.77
C GLY A 280 5.26 11.52 2.97
N ASP A 281 6.26 10.86 3.56
CA ASP A 281 6.07 10.23 4.86
C ASP A 281 6.03 11.31 5.95
N ILE A 282 5.03 11.24 6.85
CA ILE A 282 4.87 12.25 7.92
C ILE A 282 6.06 12.30 8.89
N ALA A 283 6.86 11.22 8.98
CA ALA A 283 8.09 11.21 9.77
C ALA A 283 9.11 12.26 9.29
N ALA A 284 8.99 12.77 8.06
CA ALA A 284 9.81 13.84 7.53
C ALA A 284 9.69 15.14 8.35
N PHE A 285 8.51 15.42 8.94
CA PHE A 285 8.30 16.58 9.80
C PHE A 285 9.10 16.45 11.10
N SER A 286 8.92 15.38 11.84
CA SER A 286 9.65 15.15 13.10
C SER A 286 11.16 14.96 12.90
N ALA A 287 11.61 14.65 11.69
CA ALA A 287 13.02 14.61 11.32
C ALA A 287 13.58 15.98 10.87
N GLY A 288 12.76 17.05 10.86
CA GLY A 288 13.16 18.40 10.49
C GLY A 288 13.50 18.59 9.00
N LEU A 289 13.13 17.63 8.13
CA LEU A 289 13.49 17.65 6.70
C LEU A 289 12.83 18.78 5.90
N LEU A 290 11.82 19.42 6.46
CA LEU A 290 11.06 20.51 5.82
C LEU A 290 11.19 21.84 6.57
N GLY A 291 12.26 21.98 7.39
CA GLY A 291 12.54 23.13 8.23
C GLY A 291 11.94 22.98 9.64
N GLN A 292 12.61 23.54 10.65
CA GLN A 292 12.26 23.40 12.08
C GLN A 292 10.82 23.84 12.39
N GLU A 293 10.34 24.93 11.75
CA GLU A 293 8.98 25.43 11.95
C GLU A 293 7.90 24.39 11.58
N SER A 294 8.22 23.46 10.68
CA SER A 294 7.31 22.41 10.22
C SER A 294 7.24 21.18 11.13
N GLU A 295 8.15 21.02 12.09
CA GLU A 295 8.18 19.88 13.02
C GLU A 295 6.89 19.75 13.83
N LEU A 296 6.22 20.86 14.08
CA LEU A 296 4.93 20.91 14.78
C LEU A 296 3.72 20.49 13.92
N ALA A 297 3.92 20.17 12.64
CA ALA A 297 2.81 19.83 11.72
C ALA A 297 2.00 18.60 12.17
N THR A 298 2.67 17.65 12.82
CA THR A 298 2.03 16.44 13.37
C THR A 298 2.37 16.29 14.85
N PRO A 299 1.44 15.72 15.65
CA PRO A 299 1.77 15.39 17.03
C PRO A 299 2.97 14.44 17.08
N ALA A 300 3.88 14.67 18.03
CA ALA A 300 4.92 13.70 18.37
C ALA A 300 4.27 12.48 19.02
N MET A 301 4.19 11.38 18.30
CA MET A 301 3.66 10.11 18.81
C MET A 301 4.73 9.04 18.72
N PRO A 302 4.97 8.26 19.79
CA PRO A 302 5.79 7.07 19.69
C PRO A 302 5.07 6.08 18.77
N THR A 303 5.58 5.90 17.58
CA THR A 303 5.00 4.97 16.60
C THR A 303 5.95 3.81 16.37
N VAL A 304 5.39 2.59 16.32
CA VAL A 304 6.13 1.44 15.80
C VAL A 304 6.13 1.55 14.28
N PRO A 305 7.31 1.61 13.62
CA PRO A 305 7.35 1.61 12.16
C PRO A 305 6.70 0.34 11.59
N SER A 306 6.04 0.48 10.46
CA SER A 306 5.49 -0.66 9.73
C SER A 306 6.58 -1.57 9.15
N LEU A 307 6.16 -2.65 8.51
CA LEU A 307 7.07 -3.47 7.71
C LEU A 307 7.79 -2.63 6.65
N SER A 308 9.06 -2.96 6.45
CA SER A 308 9.83 -2.74 5.24
C SER A 308 9.80 -4.01 4.37
N ALA A 309 10.66 -4.08 3.37
CA ALA A 309 10.83 -5.27 2.55
C ALA A 309 12.27 -5.41 2.05
N VAL A 310 12.64 -6.64 1.67
CA VAL A 310 13.68 -6.89 0.68
C VAL A 310 12.99 -7.41 -0.58
N THR A 311 13.28 -6.78 -1.72
CA THR A 311 12.68 -7.18 -2.99
C THR A 311 13.74 -7.52 -4.01
N TRP A 312 13.40 -8.46 -4.92
CA TRP A 312 14.19 -8.81 -6.10
C TRP A 312 13.29 -8.67 -7.32
N SER A 313 13.59 -7.68 -8.15
CA SER A 313 13.01 -7.53 -9.48
C SER A 313 13.87 -8.32 -10.45
N ALA A 314 13.30 -9.28 -11.16
CA ALA A 314 14.09 -10.21 -11.95
C ALA A 314 13.51 -10.47 -13.35
N SER A 315 14.40 -10.77 -14.28
CA SER A 315 14.14 -11.38 -15.59
C SER A 315 14.58 -12.84 -15.51
N ILE A 316 13.66 -13.77 -15.75
CA ILE A 316 13.92 -15.20 -15.67
C ILE A 316 13.49 -15.91 -16.97
N PRO A 317 14.05 -17.09 -17.29
CA PRO A 317 13.55 -17.89 -18.40
C PRO A 317 12.06 -18.23 -18.22
N ALA A 318 11.28 -18.02 -19.27
CA ALA A 318 9.83 -18.15 -19.22
C ALA A 318 9.36 -19.58 -19.02
N ASN A 319 8.20 -19.75 -18.39
CA ASN A 319 7.47 -21.00 -18.23
C ASN A 319 8.20 -22.13 -17.47
N GLN A 320 9.32 -21.81 -16.80
CA GLN A 320 10.02 -22.81 -15.98
C GLN A 320 9.30 -23.14 -14.67
N LEU A 321 8.45 -22.24 -14.21
CA LEU A 321 7.79 -22.34 -12.91
C LEU A 321 6.26 -22.44 -13.10
N PRO A 322 5.53 -23.31 -12.38
CA PRO A 322 4.07 -23.42 -12.47
C PRO A 322 3.37 -22.31 -11.66
N LEU A 323 3.67 -21.06 -11.95
CA LEU A 323 3.19 -19.87 -11.24
C LEU A 323 1.85 -19.38 -11.76
N SER A 324 1.03 -18.84 -10.87
CA SER A 324 -0.03 -17.87 -11.19
C SER A 324 0.56 -16.45 -11.28
N HIS A 325 -0.25 -15.42 -11.54
CA HIS A 325 0.23 -14.03 -11.48
C HIS A 325 0.72 -13.69 -10.07
N HIS A 326 -0.08 -13.95 -9.05
CA HIS A 326 0.30 -13.77 -7.64
C HIS A 326 0.53 -15.13 -6.98
N ASN A 327 1.65 -15.28 -6.30
CA ASN A 327 2.05 -16.51 -5.60
C ASN A 327 2.58 -16.17 -4.22
N VAL A 328 2.29 -17.04 -3.24
CA VAL A 328 2.76 -16.87 -1.86
C VAL A 328 3.31 -18.21 -1.37
N PHE A 329 4.51 -18.19 -0.82
CA PHE A 329 5.19 -19.35 -0.29
C PHE A 329 5.36 -19.18 1.21
N PHE A 330 4.84 -20.13 1.99
CA PHE A 330 4.86 -20.09 3.45
C PHE A 330 5.89 -21.08 4.01
N ASP A 331 6.67 -20.63 5.01
CA ASP A 331 7.36 -21.51 5.94
C ASP A 331 6.38 -22.06 6.99
N GLN A 332 6.72 -23.17 7.63
CA GLN A 332 5.88 -23.78 8.67
C GLN A 332 5.83 -22.95 9.95
N ASP A 333 6.90 -22.24 10.27
CA ASP A 333 6.99 -21.38 11.46
C ASP A 333 6.71 -19.92 11.14
N TYR A 334 5.43 -19.60 11.04
CA TYR A 334 4.98 -18.25 10.68
C TYR A 334 5.24 -17.19 11.76
N THR A 335 5.30 -17.60 13.03
CA THR A 335 5.53 -16.69 14.16
C THR A 335 6.94 -16.11 14.14
N SER A 336 7.92 -16.92 13.79
CA SER A 336 9.34 -16.50 13.79
C SER A 336 9.61 -15.32 12.86
N GLU A 337 8.90 -15.23 11.71
CA GLU A 337 9.02 -14.10 10.80
C GLU A 337 8.77 -12.77 11.51
N PHE A 338 7.66 -12.67 12.23
CA PHE A 338 7.25 -11.41 12.87
C PHE A 338 8.02 -11.13 14.17
N THR A 339 8.48 -12.16 14.88
CA THR A 339 9.40 -12.02 16.02
C THR A 339 10.75 -11.46 15.55
N ASP A 340 11.32 -12.03 14.49
CA ASP A 340 12.58 -11.51 13.90
C ASP A 340 12.42 -10.04 13.49
N ILE A 341 11.32 -9.69 12.83
CA ILE A 341 11.10 -8.33 12.32
C ILE A 341 10.81 -7.32 13.44
N PHE A 342 9.82 -7.59 14.30
CA PHE A 342 9.32 -6.58 15.25
C PHE A 342 10.05 -6.58 16.59
N GLU A 343 10.57 -7.73 17.04
CA GLU A 343 11.30 -7.83 18.32
C GLU A 343 12.81 -7.76 18.12
N HIS A 344 13.36 -8.63 17.27
CA HIS A 344 14.81 -8.73 17.07
C HIS A 344 15.37 -7.70 16.09
N LYS A 345 14.50 -7.03 15.29
CA LYS A 345 14.91 -6.02 14.29
C LYS A 345 15.96 -6.54 13.31
N ARG A 346 15.76 -7.76 12.82
CA ARG A 346 16.61 -8.44 11.82
C ARG A 346 15.79 -8.99 10.67
N LEU A 347 16.44 -9.32 9.56
CA LEU A 347 15.79 -10.01 8.44
C LEU A 347 15.29 -11.38 8.89
N PRO A 348 14.11 -11.83 8.42
CA PRO A 348 13.51 -13.08 8.89
C PRO A 348 14.35 -14.29 8.47
N SER A 349 14.56 -15.19 9.42
CA SER A 349 15.23 -16.47 9.20
C SER A 349 14.33 -17.50 8.48
N LYS A 350 13.02 -17.31 8.59
CA LYS A 350 11.97 -18.13 7.94
C LYS A 350 10.94 -17.21 7.28
N PRO A 351 11.27 -16.65 6.12
CA PRO A 351 10.41 -15.66 5.46
C PRO A 351 9.19 -16.28 4.80
N THR A 352 8.08 -15.56 4.79
CA THR A 352 7.04 -15.74 3.77
C THR A 352 7.50 -15.01 2.51
N VAL A 353 7.46 -15.69 1.37
CA VAL A 353 7.84 -15.10 0.08
C VAL A 353 6.60 -14.82 -0.76
N TYR A 354 6.42 -13.57 -1.15
CA TYR A 354 5.47 -13.20 -2.19
C TYR A 354 6.20 -13.12 -3.53
N LEU A 355 5.61 -13.69 -4.59
CA LEU A 355 6.14 -13.63 -5.94
C LEU A 355 5.04 -13.22 -6.92
N CYS A 356 5.27 -12.12 -7.66
CA CYS A 356 4.41 -11.66 -8.74
C CYS A 356 5.05 -12.00 -10.09
N ALA A 357 4.42 -12.88 -10.87
CA ALA A 357 4.82 -13.21 -12.23
C ALA A 357 4.10 -12.29 -13.22
N GLN A 358 4.67 -11.11 -13.44
CA GLN A 358 4.00 -9.98 -14.10
C GLN A 358 3.74 -10.18 -15.59
N SER A 359 4.43 -11.12 -16.23
CA SER A 359 4.20 -11.49 -17.63
C SER A 359 2.97 -12.40 -17.82
N ARG A 360 2.41 -12.91 -16.72
CA ARG A 360 1.28 -13.86 -16.74
C ARG A 360 -0.03 -13.14 -16.45
N THR A 361 -1.00 -13.33 -17.34
CA THR A 361 -2.37 -12.82 -17.13
C THR A 361 -3.27 -13.88 -16.49
N HIS A 362 -2.98 -15.16 -16.74
CA HIS A 362 -3.72 -16.30 -16.20
C HIS A 362 -2.83 -17.58 -16.30
N THR A 363 -3.40 -18.71 -16.63
CA THR A 363 -2.72 -20.00 -16.85
C THR A 363 -2.06 -20.12 -18.23
N GLU A 364 -2.19 -19.11 -19.09
CA GLU A 364 -1.59 -19.13 -20.41
C GLU A 364 -0.05 -19.06 -20.32
N PRO A 365 0.65 -19.84 -21.16
CA PRO A 365 2.09 -19.78 -21.22
C PRO A 365 2.57 -18.41 -21.70
N VAL A 366 3.68 -17.95 -21.15
CA VAL A 366 4.36 -16.75 -21.61
C VAL A 366 5.01 -17.04 -22.97
N LEU A 367 4.70 -16.22 -23.98
CA LEU A 367 5.17 -16.42 -25.35
C LEU A 367 6.60 -15.89 -25.58
N THR A 368 7.11 -15.06 -24.69
CA THR A 368 8.47 -14.53 -24.74
C THR A 368 9.46 -15.51 -24.15
N PRO A 369 10.75 -15.53 -24.56
CA PRO A 369 11.78 -16.40 -24.00
C PRO A 369 12.04 -16.19 -22.51
N LYS A 370 11.80 -14.97 -22.03
CA LYS A 370 11.97 -14.58 -20.64
C LYS A 370 10.68 -13.95 -20.09
N GLU A 371 10.51 -14.01 -18.78
CA GLU A 371 9.41 -13.37 -18.07
C GLU A 371 9.92 -12.53 -16.90
N LYS A 372 9.18 -11.48 -16.56
CA LYS A 372 9.49 -10.58 -15.46
C LYS A 372 8.77 -11.01 -14.19
N ILE A 373 9.51 -11.04 -13.08
CA ILE A 373 8.99 -11.35 -11.75
C ILE A 373 9.44 -10.31 -10.73
N LEU A 374 8.62 -10.13 -9.70
CA LEU A 374 8.98 -9.45 -8.46
C LEU A 374 8.87 -10.46 -7.31
N MET A 375 9.94 -10.67 -6.56
CA MET A 375 9.92 -11.38 -5.29
C MET A 375 10.00 -10.38 -4.15
N LEU A 376 9.30 -10.65 -3.05
CA LEU A 376 9.28 -9.81 -1.87
C LEU A 376 9.25 -10.68 -0.61
N VAL A 377 10.07 -10.30 0.37
CA VAL A 377 9.95 -10.72 1.77
C VAL A 377 9.78 -9.52 2.67
N ASN A 378 9.03 -9.69 3.76
CA ASN A 378 8.91 -8.66 4.77
C ASN A 378 10.24 -8.44 5.48
N ALA A 379 10.52 -7.20 5.86
CA ALA A 379 11.74 -6.82 6.57
C ALA A 379 11.42 -5.79 7.67
N PRO A 380 12.28 -5.65 8.69
CA PRO A 380 12.16 -4.57 9.66
C PRO A 380 12.48 -3.21 9.02
N ALA A 381 11.86 -2.15 9.52
CA ALA A 381 12.17 -0.77 9.13
C ALA A 381 13.45 -0.29 9.83
N ILE A 382 14.59 -0.65 9.29
CA ILE A 382 15.94 -0.39 9.80
C ILE A 382 16.86 0.24 8.74
N GLY A 383 16.28 0.92 7.76
CA GLY A 383 17.01 1.54 6.67
C GLY A 383 17.91 2.71 7.08
N ASP A 384 17.81 3.19 8.33
CA ASP A 384 18.69 4.17 8.95
C ASP A 384 20.02 3.57 9.45
N ARG A 385 20.22 2.25 9.35
CA ARG A 385 21.47 1.55 9.60
C ARG A 385 21.91 0.69 8.40
N PRO A 386 23.21 0.48 8.18
CA PRO A 386 23.67 -0.41 7.12
C PRO A 386 23.30 -1.86 7.47
N LEU A 387 22.81 -2.60 6.47
CA LEU A 387 22.70 -4.05 6.51
C LEU A 387 24.02 -4.66 6.02
N ALA A 388 24.54 -5.64 6.74
CA ALA A 388 25.72 -6.36 6.28
C ALA A 388 25.38 -7.20 5.04
N HIS A 389 26.33 -7.30 4.10
CA HIS A 389 26.15 -8.10 2.88
C HIS A 389 25.76 -9.54 3.21
N GLN A 390 26.37 -10.13 4.24
CA GLN A 390 26.07 -11.48 4.72
C GLN A 390 24.63 -11.64 5.22
N GLU A 391 24.02 -10.64 5.87
CA GLU A 391 22.61 -10.69 6.32
C GLU A 391 21.66 -10.78 5.11
N ILE A 392 21.98 -10.02 4.06
CA ILE A 392 21.18 -9.98 2.84
C ILE A 392 21.32 -11.29 2.04
N GLU A 393 22.53 -11.81 1.94
CA GLU A 393 22.80 -13.09 1.27
C GLU A 393 22.13 -14.27 2.00
N ALA A 394 22.19 -14.27 3.34
CA ALA A 394 21.49 -15.28 4.14
C ALA A 394 19.97 -15.22 3.89
N CYS A 395 19.37 -14.03 3.86
CA CYS A 395 17.97 -13.87 3.54
C CYS A 395 17.64 -14.38 2.13
N GLN A 396 18.44 -14.02 1.13
CA GLN A 396 18.28 -14.50 -0.25
C GLN A 396 18.37 -16.03 -0.35
N HIS A 397 19.31 -16.63 0.38
CA HIS A 397 19.44 -18.08 0.43
C HIS A 397 18.17 -18.73 1.01
N GLN A 398 17.58 -18.16 2.08
CA GLN A 398 16.32 -18.67 2.65
C GLN A 398 15.18 -18.57 1.64
N VAL A 399 15.07 -17.45 0.91
CA VAL A 399 14.08 -17.28 -0.17
C VAL A 399 14.20 -18.40 -1.20
N PHE A 400 15.39 -18.61 -1.76
CA PHE A 400 15.59 -19.60 -2.80
C PHE A 400 15.43 -21.04 -2.28
N SER A 401 15.81 -21.30 -1.03
CA SER A 401 15.59 -22.60 -0.38
C SER A 401 14.09 -22.90 -0.24
N LEU A 402 13.28 -21.91 0.18
CA LEU A 402 11.83 -22.06 0.31
C LEU A 402 11.15 -22.31 -1.04
N LEU A 403 11.53 -21.53 -2.06
CA LEU A 403 11.04 -21.73 -3.43
C LEU A 403 11.42 -23.11 -3.97
N GLY A 404 12.67 -23.55 -3.76
CA GLY A 404 13.13 -24.89 -4.16
C GLY A 404 12.38 -26.00 -3.45
N ALA A 405 12.13 -25.87 -2.15
CA ALA A 405 11.33 -26.82 -1.37
C ALA A 405 9.88 -26.92 -1.87
N SER A 406 9.38 -25.86 -2.48
CA SER A 406 8.06 -25.80 -3.12
C SER A 406 8.04 -26.40 -4.54
N GLY A 407 9.15 -27.02 -4.96
CA GLY A 407 9.26 -27.71 -6.25
C GLY A 407 9.62 -26.79 -7.42
N LEU A 408 10.08 -25.55 -7.15
CA LEU A 408 10.51 -24.64 -8.19
C LEU A 408 12.00 -24.85 -8.51
N PRO A 409 12.39 -25.10 -9.76
CA PRO A 409 13.79 -25.24 -10.17
C PRO A 409 14.50 -23.89 -10.18
N ILE A 410 14.99 -23.44 -9.03
CA ILE A 410 15.66 -22.16 -8.88
C ILE A 410 17.12 -22.26 -9.33
N ASN A 411 17.45 -21.52 -10.37
CA ASN A 411 18.84 -21.35 -10.83
C ASN A 411 19.19 -19.84 -10.90
N PRO A 412 19.60 -19.24 -9.76
CA PRO A 412 19.87 -17.79 -9.70
C PRO A 412 20.94 -17.32 -10.69
N ALA A 413 21.86 -18.21 -11.10
CA ALA A 413 22.92 -17.86 -12.05
C ALA A 413 22.40 -17.56 -13.47
N SER A 414 21.16 -17.98 -13.78
CA SER A 414 20.49 -17.67 -15.07
C SER A 414 19.55 -16.47 -14.99
N TRP A 415 19.47 -15.78 -13.86
CA TRP A 415 18.54 -14.69 -13.61
C TRP A 415 19.27 -13.34 -13.57
N GLU A 416 18.75 -12.37 -14.31
CA GLU A 416 19.13 -10.97 -14.12
C GLU A 416 18.26 -10.39 -13.01
N MET A 417 18.87 -9.81 -11.96
CA MET A 417 18.13 -9.36 -10.79
C MET A 417 18.64 -8.01 -10.28
N VAL A 418 17.70 -7.14 -9.92
CA VAL A 418 17.95 -5.91 -9.17
C VAL A 418 17.28 -6.03 -7.79
N ARG A 419 18.08 -5.86 -6.74
CA ARG A 419 17.60 -5.93 -5.35
C ARG A 419 17.30 -4.54 -4.81
N THR A 420 16.27 -4.43 -3.97
CA THR A 420 15.99 -3.23 -3.15
C THR A 420 15.86 -3.64 -1.69
N THR A 421 16.54 -2.96 -0.80
CA THR A 421 16.63 -3.24 0.64
C THR A 421 15.91 -2.16 1.47
N PRO A 422 15.72 -2.34 2.79
CA PRO A 422 15.21 -1.29 3.66
C PRO A 422 16.03 0.01 3.60
N GLN A 423 17.35 -0.07 3.38
CA GLN A 423 18.20 1.10 3.22
C GLN A 423 17.88 1.87 1.94
N ASP A 424 17.69 1.16 0.83
CA ASP A 424 17.29 1.78 -0.45
C ASP A 424 15.91 2.44 -0.32
N PHE A 425 14.95 1.78 0.36
CA PHE A 425 13.65 2.39 0.63
C PHE A 425 13.73 3.62 1.53
N HIS A 426 14.66 3.65 2.50
CA HIS A 426 14.89 4.85 3.31
C HIS A 426 15.44 6.02 2.49
N GLN A 427 16.31 5.75 1.51
CA GLN A 427 16.82 6.78 0.59
C GLN A 427 15.73 7.29 -0.34
N LEU A 428 14.90 6.38 -0.88
CA LEU A 428 13.77 6.74 -1.75
C LEU A 428 12.67 7.51 -1.01
N PHE A 429 12.43 7.18 0.26
CA PHE A 429 11.38 7.77 1.11
C PHE A 429 12.01 8.23 2.43
N PRO A 430 12.62 9.43 2.44
CA PRO A 430 13.39 9.94 3.58
C PRO A 430 12.59 9.93 4.89
N ALA A 431 13.30 9.74 6.01
CA ALA A 431 12.80 9.61 7.37
C ALA A 431 11.93 8.36 7.67
N SER A 432 11.54 7.58 6.66
CA SER A 432 10.69 6.39 6.85
C SER A 432 11.42 5.21 7.54
N LYS A 433 12.74 5.24 7.65
CA LYS A 433 13.61 4.08 8.01
C LYS A 433 13.37 2.86 7.09
N GLY A 434 12.84 3.10 5.90
CA GLY A 434 12.44 2.07 4.95
C GLY A 434 11.04 1.49 5.19
N ALA A 435 10.27 1.99 6.15
CA ALA A 435 8.87 1.59 6.36
C ALA A 435 8.02 1.92 5.12
N LEU A 436 7.29 0.93 4.61
CA LEU A 436 6.51 1.09 3.37
C LEU A 436 5.08 1.55 3.61
N TYR A 437 4.58 1.43 4.85
CA TYR A 437 3.18 1.64 5.21
C TYR A 437 3.00 2.69 6.31
N GLY A 438 4.04 3.49 6.60
CA GLY A 438 4.08 4.44 7.72
C GLY A 438 4.19 3.71 9.07
N MET A 439 3.24 3.92 9.98
CA MET A 439 3.19 3.21 11.26
C MET A 439 2.50 1.84 11.13
N ALA A 440 2.93 0.88 11.94
CA ALA A 440 2.27 -0.42 12.06
C ALA A 440 0.87 -0.27 12.70
N THR A 441 -0.09 -1.05 12.21
CA THR A 441 -1.45 -1.09 12.77
C THR A 441 -1.51 -2.17 13.85
N HIS A 442 -0.84 -1.92 14.98
CA HIS A 442 -0.80 -2.82 16.14
C HIS A 442 -1.72 -2.33 17.25
N GLY A 443 -2.58 -3.23 17.75
CA GLY A 443 -3.62 -2.91 18.74
C GLY A 443 -4.87 -2.28 18.14
N TRP A 444 -5.98 -2.37 18.87
CA TRP A 444 -7.31 -2.02 18.40
C TRP A 444 -7.54 -0.52 18.10
N MET A 445 -6.78 0.36 18.75
CA MET A 445 -6.86 1.82 18.55
C MET A 445 -5.91 2.35 17.47
N SER A 446 -4.98 1.55 16.98
CA SER A 446 -3.91 2.01 16.09
C SER A 446 -4.40 2.65 14.81
N SER A 447 -5.51 2.18 14.26
CA SER A 447 -6.12 2.77 13.07
C SER A 447 -6.55 4.23 13.27
N PHE A 448 -6.96 4.62 14.49
CA PHE A 448 -7.36 6.00 14.83
C PHE A 448 -6.17 6.91 15.18
N GLN A 449 -4.97 6.37 15.31
CA GLN A 449 -3.75 7.13 15.61
C GLN A 449 -3.10 7.71 14.35
N ARG A 450 -3.51 7.27 13.16
CA ARG A 450 -3.02 7.88 11.91
C ARG A 450 -3.53 9.31 11.81
N PRO A 451 -2.65 10.31 11.50
CA PRO A 451 -3.10 11.67 11.27
C PRO A 451 -4.16 11.72 10.18
N ASN A 452 -5.13 12.60 10.32
CA ASN A 452 -6.06 12.93 9.24
C ASN A 452 -5.45 13.98 8.29
N SER A 453 -6.23 14.44 7.31
CA SER A 453 -5.77 15.41 6.31
C SER A 453 -5.44 16.81 6.85
N ILE A 454 -5.68 17.11 8.13
CA ILE A 454 -5.37 18.42 8.73
C ILE A 454 -4.14 18.30 9.60
N SER A 455 -3.17 19.20 9.37
CA SER A 455 -2.01 19.37 10.25
C SER A 455 -2.30 20.42 11.34
N ASN A 456 -1.36 20.52 12.30
CA ASN A 456 -1.38 21.60 13.31
C ASN A 456 -0.99 22.97 12.73
N ILE A 457 -0.46 23.02 11.51
CA ILE A 457 -0.06 24.26 10.82
C ILE A 457 -1.19 24.70 9.90
N LYS A 458 -1.58 25.96 10.00
CA LYS A 458 -2.66 26.54 9.18
C LYS A 458 -2.35 26.45 7.69
N ASN A 459 -3.29 25.93 6.91
CA ASN A 459 -3.20 25.72 5.46
C ASN A 459 -2.15 24.70 5.00
N LEU A 460 -1.62 23.86 5.92
CA LEU A 460 -0.86 22.67 5.60
C LEU A 460 -1.75 21.46 5.76
N PHE A 461 -1.90 20.70 4.70
CA PHE A 461 -2.71 19.48 4.65
C PHE A 461 -1.83 18.25 4.38
N LEU A 462 -2.28 17.08 4.83
CA LEU A 462 -1.54 15.82 4.77
C LEU A 462 -2.27 14.83 3.88
N ALA A 463 -1.52 14.10 3.07
CA ALA A 463 -2.03 13.01 2.22
C ALA A 463 -1.02 11.85 2.15
N GLY A 464 -1.48 10.67 1.82
CA GLY A 464 -0.61 9.52 1.56
C GLY A 464 -0.83 8.32 2.48
N GLY A 465 -0.03 7.27 2.30
CA GLY A 465 -0.18 6.00 3.00
C GLY A 465 0.17 6.04 4.49
N SER A 466 0.90 7.05 4.97
CA SER A 466 1.16 7.29 6.40
C SER A 466 0.05 8.10 7.09
N VAL A 467 -0.92 8.61 6.31
CA VAL A 467 -2.07 9.40 6.72
C VAL A 467 -3.34 8.57 6.59
N HIS A 468 -4.43 8.95 7.27
CA HIS A 468 -5.74 8.34 7.12
C HIS A 468 -6.22 8.37 5.65
N PRO A 469 -6.87 7.33 5.13
CA PRO A 469 -7.32 6.09 5.79
C PRO A 469 -6.23 5.04 6.00
N GLY A 470 -5.04 5.19 5.44
CA GLY A 470 -3.91 4.32 5.66
C GLY A 470 -3.19 3.87 4.38
N PRO A 471 -2.38 2.81 4.46
CA PRO A 471 -1.57 2.32 3.36
C PRO A 471 -2.38 1.50 2.34
N GLY A 472 -1.78 1.34 1.16
CA GLY A 472 -2.36 0.68 -0.01
C GLY A 472 -2.69 1.71 -1.09
N VAL A 473 -2.58 1.32 -2.35
CA VAL A 473 -2.78 2.23 -3.50
C VAL A 473 -4.17 2.90 -3.47
N PRO A 474 -5.28 2.16 -3.28
CA PRO A 474 -6.59 2.78 -3.19
C PRO A 474 -6.77 3.65 -1.93
N MET A 475 -6.21 3.24 -0.78
CA MET A 475 -6.29 4.03 0.46
C MET A 475 -5.52 5.34 0.34
N ALA A 476 -4.30 5.32 -0.23
CA ALA A 476 -3.51 6.51 -0.48
C ALA A 476 -4.22 7.46 -1.48
N SER A 477 -4.88 6.90 -2.50
CA SER A 477 -5.70 7.67 -3.44
C SER A 477 -6.88 8.38 -2.72
N LEU A 478 -7.60 7.66 -1.86
CA LEU A 478 -8.64 8.25 -1.01
C LEU A 478 -8.07 9.35 -0.10
N SER A 479 -6.89 9.13 0.52
CA SER A 479 -6.22 10.13 1.34
C SER A 479 -5.97 11.43 0.56
N GLY A 480 -5.51 11.34 -0.68
CA GLY A 480 -5.33 12.50 -1.56
C GLY A 480 -6.66 13.23 -1.87
N ARG A 481 -7.72 12.47 -2.15
CA ARG A 481 -9.08 13.01 -2.38
C ARG A 481 -9.64 13.72 -1.14
N LEU A 482 -9.45 13.13 0.04
CA LEU A 482 -9.85 13.72 1.33
C LEU A 482 -9.06 14.99 1.64
N ALA A 483 -7.75 15.00 1.39
CA ALA A 483 -6.91 16.19 1.57
C ALA A 483 -7.34 17.34 0.65
N ALA A 484 -7.59 17.05 -0.64
CA ALA A 484 -8.10 18.05 -1.58
C ALA A 484 -9.47 18.60 -1.14
N ALA A 485 -10.41 17.72 -0.74
CA ALA A 485 -11.71 18.14 -0.25
C ALA A 485 -11.60 19.01 1.02
N THR A 486 -10.72 18.63 1.94
CA THR A 486 -10.44 19.40 3.16
C THR A 486 -9.85 20.77 2.83
N LEU A 487 -8.88 20.84 1.91
CA LEU A 487 -8.27 22.09 1.45
C LEU A 487 -9.34 23.01 0.83
N MET A 488 -10.17 22.50 -0.07
CA MET A 488 -11.24 23.27 -0.72
C MET A 488 -12.22 23.88 0.29
N ALA A 489 -12.54 23.15 1.37
CA ALA A 489 -13.40 23.65 2.44
C ALA A 489 -12.74 24.77 3.25
N HIS A 490 -11.40 24.75 3.42
CA HIS A 490 -10.65 25.76 4.18
C HIS A 490 -10.21 26.96 3.33
N LEU A 491 -10.01 26.77 2.05
CA LEU A 491 -9.52 27.76 1.08
C LEU A 491 -10.44 27.79 -0.15
N PRO A 492 -11.72 28.15 0.01
CA PRO A 492 -12.64 28.20 -1.12
C PRO A 492 -12.18 29.22 -2.17
N LEU A 493 -12.46 28.93 -3.43
CA LEU A 493 -12.33 29.92 -4.51
C LEU A 493 -13.39 31.03 -4.29
N THR A 494 -12.95 32.24 -4.26
CA THR A 494 -13.87 33.38 -4.26
C THR A 494 -14.54 33.45 -5.63
N LYS A 495 -15.89 33.49 -5.65
CA LYS A 495 -16.70 33.71 -6.86
C LYS A 495 -16.44 35.05 -7.49
#